data_3013f764ef47d5c660ff5bac4cda9b6f
#
_entry.id   3013f764ef47d5c660ff5bac4cda9b6f
#
_cell.length_a   1.000
_cell.length_b   1.000
_cell.length_c   1.000
_cell.angle_alpha   90.00
_cell.angle_beta   90.00
_cell.angle_gamma   90.00
#
_symmetry.space_group_name_H-M   'P 1'
#
loop_
_entity.id
_entity.type
_entity.pdbx_description
1 polymer ?
#
loop_
_entity_poly.entity_id
_entity_poly.type
_entity_poly.pdbx_seq_one_letter_code
_entity_poly.pdbx_strand_id
1 'polypeptide(L)'
;MLGVRSLLCLRDSGGGVARAAQFVWWLVWPSVVGLLCTWIALHSELAAGWRWMLLLAPWLLATALSLWRWNWLAAPLGAAFAPCRSALQSTYFGLLAVAWLYSLGLPGSSAPLPWVPVLNPLELTQLALLVLGMRWTRTAELPALLRPWRTQLLAGAGFLWITSVTLHAVHYWAAVPWPGVLGNGVAQTSLTVVWSVLGVLGWVLGSRRGQRGLWLAGAVLMAVVLGKLLLVDRGNLGNVAGIASFIAYGLLCTVVGYLAPAPPRAAEPAEEATP
;
A
#
# COMPACT_ATOMS: atom_id res chain seq x y z
N MET A 1 -12.38 -2.16 32.69
CA MET A 1 -11.73 -2.51 33.97
C MET A 1 -11.64 -4.01 34.23
N LEU A 2 -12.67 -4.81 33.94
CA LEU A 2 -12.67 -6.28 34.16
C LEU A 2 -11.54 -7.00 33.38
N GLY A 3 -11.30 -6.66 32.10
CA GLY A 3 -10.26 -7.30 31.28
C GLY A 3 -8.82 -7.09 31.80
N VAL A 4 -8.51 -5.92 32.38
CA VAL A 4 -7.19 -5.65 32.96
C VAL A 4 -7.01 -6.45 34.25
N ARG A 5 -8.06 -6.58 35.07
CA ARG A 5 -8.01 -7.38 36.29
C ARG A 5 -7.83 -8.89 35.99
N SER A 6 -8.53 -9.41 34.97
CA SER A 6 -8.37 -10.82 34.56
C SER A 6 -6.96 -11.11 34.03
N LEU A 7 -6.36 -10.18 33.29
CA LEU A 7 -4.97 -10.29 32.82
C LEU A 7 -3.95 -10.24 33.97
N LEU A 8 -4.20 -9.43 34.99
CA LEU A 8 -3.36 -9.38 36.20
C LEU A 8 -3.44 -10.66 37.00
N CYS A 9 -4.64 -11.25 37.18
CA CYS A 9 -4.79 -12.55 37.82
C CYS A 9 -4.12 -13.70 37.06
N LEU A 10 -4.12 -13.64 35.70
CA LEU A 10 -3.45 -14.64 34.87
C LEU A 10 -1.93 -14.47 34.85
N ARG A 11 -1.39 -13.34 35.27
CA ARG A 11 0.05 -13.09 35.38
C ARG A 11 0.74 -14.08 36.33
N ASP A 12 0.06 -14.48 37.40
CA ASP A 12 0.61 -15.35 38.44
C ASP A 12 0.44 -16.86 38.11
N SER A 13 -0.42 -17.20 37.11
CA SER A 13 -0.78 -18.59 36.80
C SER A 13 -0.02 -19.26 35.67
N GLY A 14 1.06 -18.65 35.17
CA GLY A 14 1.90 -19.27 34.13
C GLY A 14 1.83 -18.57 32.78
N GLY A 15 2.99 -18.11 32.31
CA GLY A 15 3.18 -17.12 31.26
C GLY A 15 2.61 -17.41 29.85
N GLY A 16 2.13 -18.62 29.54
CA GLY A 16 1.57 -18.96 28.23
C GLY A 16 0.15 -18.46 28.02
N VAL A 17 -0.73 -18.76 28.94
CA VAL A 17 -2.17 -18.40 28.88
C VAL A 17 -2.35 -16.90 28.97
N ALA A 18 -1.63 -16.24 29.88
CA ALA A 18 -1.68 -14.78 30.03
C ALA A 18 -1.22 -14.06 28.75
N ARG A 19 -0.15 -14.54 28.10
CA ARG A 19 0.32 -14.00 26.81
C ARG A 19 -0.72 -14.17 25.71
N ALA A 20 -1.32 -15.35 25.59
CA ALA A 20 -2.37 -15.62 24.62
C ALA A 20 -3.60 -14.72 24.86
N ALA A 21 -4.03 -14.57 26.12
CA ALA A 21 -5.15 -13.71 26.49
C ALA A 21 -4.89 -12.24 26.14
N GLN A 22 -3.69 -11.70 26.40
CA GLN A 22 -3.33 -10.34 26.04
C GLN A 22 -3.23 -10.17 24.50
N PHE A 23 -2.72 -11.18 23.79
CA PHE A 23 -2.66 -11.18 22.33
C PHE A 23 -4.07 -11.09 21.72
N VAL A 24 -4.98 -11.96 22.16
CA VAL A 24 -6.38 -11.95 21.71
C VAL A 24 -7.07 -10.64 22.08
N TRP A 25 -6.82 -10.09 23.28
CA TRP A 25 -7.35 -8.80 23.71
C TRP A 25 -7.00 -7.69 22.71
N TRP A 26 -5.75 -7.63 22.26
CA TRP A 26 -5.30 -6.65 21.28
C TRP A 26 -5.84 -6.86 19.86
N LEU A 27 -6.39 -8.03 19.53
CA LEU A 27 -7.14 -8.25 18.30
C LEU A 27 -8.63 -7.90 18.47
N VAL A 28 -9.22 -8.23 19.60
CA VAL A 28 -10.66 -8.00 19.87
C VAL A 28 -10.95 -6.51 20.03
N TRP A 29 -10.10 -5.81 20.76
CA TRP A 29 -10.30 -4.39 21.06
C TRP A 29 -10.43 -3.50 19.80
N PRO A 30 -9.51 -3.52 18.82
CA PRO A 30 -9.68 -2.74 17.60
C PRO A 30 -10.90 -3.15 16.77
N SER A 31 -11.24 -4.45 16.79
CA SER A 31 -12.43 -4.96 16.09
C SER A 31 -13.71 -4.37 16.67
N VAL A 32 -13.88 -4.47 18.00
CA VAL A 32 -15.09 -3.97 18.68
C VAL A 32 -15.24 -2.46 18.50
N VAL A 33 -14.16 -1.71 18.71
CA VAL A 33 -14.21 -0.24 18.54
C VAL A 33 -14.45 0.13 17.07
N GLY A 34 -13.83 -0.55 16.12
CA GLY A 34 -14.04 -0.30 14.71
C GLY A 34 -15.47 -0.57 14.26
N LEU A 35 -16.07 -1.67 14.72
CA LEU A 35 -17.48 -1.99 14.46
C LEU A 35 -18.41 -0.96 15.09
N LEU A 36 -18.14 -0.52 16.32
CA LEU A 36 -18.92 0.52 16.98
C LEU A 36 -18.85 1.84 16.22
N CYS A 37 -17.66 2.26 15.82
CA CYS A 37 -17.47 3.46 15.00
C CYS A 37 -18.19 3.37 13.65
N THR A 38 -18.15 2.21 13.01
CA THR A 38 -18.88 1.96 11.76
C THR A 38 -20.39 2.00 11.98
N TRP A 39 -20.87 1.43 13.07
CA TRP A 39 -22.29 1.48 13.44
C TRP A 39 -22.77 2.94 13.64
N ILE A 40 -21.99 3.78 14.34
CA ILE A 40 -22.27 5.21 14.49
C ILE A 40 -22.27 5.90 13.11
N ALA A 41 -21.28 5.61 12.26
CA ALA A 41 -21.18 6.17 10.92
C ALA A 41 -22.34 5.82 10.01
N LEU A 42 -22.91 4.63 10.17
CA LEU A 42 -24.12 4.19 9.46
C LEU A 42 -25.35 5.01 9.90
N HIS A 43 -25.52 5.25 11.20
CA HIS A 43 -26.63 6.04 11.73
C HIS A 43 -26.48 7.54 11.44
N SER A 44 -25.26 8.00 11.19
CA SER A 44 -24.97 9.38 10.80
C SER A 44 -24.97 9.58 9.28
N GLU A 45 -25.41 8.60 8.50
CA GLU A 45 -25.50 8.60 7.03
C GLU A 45 -24.19 8.98 6.32
N LEU A 46 -23.04 8.75 6.97
CA LEU A 46 -21.74 9.03 6.39
C LEU A 46 -21.47 8.12 5.17
N ALA A 47 -20.79 8.67 4.16
CA ALA A 47 -20.42 7.94 2.96
C ALA A 47 -19.51 6.73 3.23
N ALA A 48 -19.44 5.80 2.27
CA ALA A 48 -18.71 4.54 2.43
C ALA A 48 -17.22 4.74 2.76
N GLY A 49 -16.57 5.79 2.25
CA GLY A 49 -15.17 6.10 2.58
C GLY A 49 -14.96 6.39 4.07
N TRP A 50 -15.88 7.13 4.69
CA TRP A 50 -15.83 7.39 6.15
C TRP A 50 -16.04 6.13 6.98
N ARG A 51 -17.01 5.28 6.58
CA ARG A 51 -17.27 4.02 7.28
C ARG A 51 -16.04 3.12 7.25
N TRP A 52 -15.37 3.05 6.11
CA TRP A 52 -14.14 2.28 5.96
C TRP A 52 -12.99 2.85 6.80
N MET A 53 -12.80 4.17 6.77
CA MET A 53 -11.81 4.83 7.62
C MET A 53 -12.06 4.57 9.10
N LEU A 54 -13.29 4.72 9.57
CA LEU A 54 -13.66 4.54 10.97
C LEU A 54 -13.56 3.09 11.43
N LEU A 55 -13.83 2.12 10.53
CA LEU A 55 -13.59 0.71 10.80
C LEU A 55 -12.12 0.41 11.04
N LEU A 56 -11.24 0.99 10.22
CA LEU A 56 -9.80 0.70 10.27
C LEU A 56 -9.02 1.61 11.22
N ALA A 57 -9.55 2.77 11.62
CA ALA A 57 -8.84 3.71 12.49
C ALA A 57 -8.33 3.09 13.80
N PRO A 58 -9.10 2.28 14.55
CA PRO A 58 -8.59 1.63 15.75
C PRO A 58 -7.46 0.63 15.47
N TRP A 59 -7.52 -0.07 14.33
CA TRP A 59 -6.48 -0.99 13.88
C TRP A 59 -5.20 -0.25 13.50
N LEU A 60 -5.30 0.86 12.78
CA LEU A 60 -4.17 1.73 12.46
C LEU A 60 -3.54 2.30 13.73
N LEU A 61 -4.37 2.73 14.69
CA LEU A 61 -3.90 3.21 15.98
C LEU A 61 -3.16 2.12 16.77
N ALA A 62 -3.74 0.92 16.90
CA ALA A 62 -3.11 -0.20 17.58
C ALA A 62 -1.78 -0.59 16.90
N THR A 63 -1.75 -0.59 15.57
CA THR A 63 -0.52 -0.83 14.79
C THR A 63 0.51 0.25 15.04
N ALA A 64 0.12 1.52 15.02
CA ALA A 64 1.00 2.65 15.33
C ALA A 64 1.58 2.54 16.75
N LEU A 65 0.74 2.24 17.75
CA LEU A 65 1.17 2.02 19.12
C LEU A 65 2.15 0.85 19.23
N SER A 66 1.96 -0.23 18.48
CA SER A 66 2.88 -1.37 18.46
C SER A 66 4.27 -1.02 17.93
N LEU A 67 4.36 -0.02 17.05
CA LEU A 67 5.61 0.44 16.47
C LEU A 67 6.35 1.47 17.34
N TRP A 68 5.61 2.43 17.93
CA TRP A 68 6.23 3.56 18.63
C TRP A 68 6.14 3.50 20.16
N ARG A 69 5.13 2.81 20.72
CA ARG A 69 4.85 2.75 22.14
C ARG A 69 4.69 1.32 22.64
N TRP A 70 5.57 0.41 22.20
CA TRP A 70 5.51 -1.00 22.56
C TRP A 70 5.33 -1.26 24.07
N ASN A 71 6.08 -0.53 24.91
CA ASN A 71 6.01 -0.72 26.36
C ASN A 71 4.61 -0.47 26.94
N TRP A 72 3.88 0.48 26.35
CA TRP A 72 2.50 0.76 26.72
C TRP A 72 1.56 -0.39 26.30
N LEU A 73 1.75 -0.91 25.11
CA LEU A 73 0.97 -2.00 24.56
C LEU A 73 1.29 -3.33 25.29
N ALA A 74 2.54 -3.54 25.70
CA ALA A 74 2.96 -4.71 26.45
C ALA A 74 2.41 -4.74 27.89
N ALA A 75 2.00 -3.59 28.47
CA ALA A 75 1.34 -3.57 29.76
C ALA A 75 -0.01 -4.33 29.71
N PRO A 76 -0.40 -5.10 30.75
CA PRO A 76 0.23 -5.23 32.07
C PRO A 76 1.35 -6.27 32.17
N LEU A 77 1.54 -7.17 31.19
CA LEU A 77 2.53 -8.26 31.25
C LEU A 77 3.98 -7.80 31.08
N GLY A 78 4.20 -6.59 30.51
CA GLY A 78 5.53 -6.01 30.34
C GLY A 78 6.47 -6.89 29.52
N ALA A 79 7.64 -7.20 30.11
CA ALA A 79 8.67 -8.02 29.46
C ALA A 79 8.20 -9.43 29.09
N ALA A 80 7.25 -10.00 29.83
CA ALA A 80 6.69 -11.33 29.54
C ALA A 80 5.92 -11.37 28.20
N PHE A 81 5.42 -10.23 27.71
CA PHE A 81 4.72 -10.12 26.43
C PHE A 81 5.67 -9.81 25.25
N ALA A 82 6.93 -9.45 25.50
CA ALA A 82 7.90 -9.09 24.46
C ALA A 82 8.07 -10.16 23.35
N PRO A 83 8.07 -11.48 23.63
CA PRO A 83 8.17 -12.51 22.57
C PRO A 83 7.01 -12.49 21.57
N CYS A 84 5.86 -11.94 21.93
CA CYS A 84 4.68 -11.87 21.07
C CYS A 84 4.72 -10.68 20.10
N ARG A 85 5.71 -9.78 20.19
CA ARG A 85 5.78 -8.54 19.43
C ARG A 85 5.77 -8.78 17.92
N SER A 86 6.67 -9.61 17.42
CA SER A 86 6.77 -9.91 15.98
C SER A 86 5.48 -10.58 15.47
N ALA A 87 4.93 -11.53 16.22
CA ALA A 87 3.67 -12.20 15.86
C ALA A 87 2.49 -11.21 15.81
N LEU A 88 2.34 -10.35 16.82
CA LEU A 88 1.26 -9.37 16.88
C LEU A 88 1.35 -8.34 15.72
N GLN A 89 2.54 -7.82 15.46
CA GLN A 89 2.76 -6.90 14.34
C GLN A 89 2.49 -7.57 13.00
N SER A 90 2.98 -8.80 12.79
CA SER A 90 2.72 -9.56 11.56
C SER A 90 1.23 -9.82 11.35
N THR A 91 0.49 -10.13 12.41
CA THR A 91 -0.97 -10.30 12.35
C THR A 91 -1.66 -8.99 11.99
N TYR A 92 -1.30 -7.87 12.62
CA TYR A 92 -1.85 -6.57 12.29
C TYR A 92 -1.60 -6.19 10.83
N PHE A 93 -0.36 -6.27 10.37
CA PHE A 93 -0.03 -5.93 8.99
C PHE A 93 -0.64 -6.91 7.99
N GLY A 94 -0.78 -8.19 8.32
CA GLY A 94 -1.47 -9.17 7.48
C GLY A 94 -2.95 -8.84 7.29
N LEU A 95 -3.68 -8.60 8.39
CA LEU A 95 -5.10 -8.22 8.34
C LEU A 95 -5.31 -6.88 7.62
N LEU A 96 -4.48 -5.89 7.95
CA LEU A 96 -4.55 -4.58 7.31
C LEU A 96 -4.17 -4.62 5.82
N ALA A 97 -3.24 -5.48 5.41
CA ALA A 97 -2.91 -5.65 3.99
C ALA A 97 -4.08 -6.22 3.20
N VAL A 98 -4.80 -7.21 3.75
CA VAL A 98 -6.02 -7.74 3.13
C VAL A 98 -7.10 -6.66 3.04
N ALA A 99 -7.34 -5.92 4.12
CA ALA A 99 -8.29 -4.81 4.14
C ALA A 99 -7.90 -3.70 3.14
N TRP A 100 -6.61 -3.41 3.02
CA TRP A 100 -6.08 -2.44 2.09
C TRP A 100 -6.30 -2.86 0.63
N LEU A 101 -5.99 -4.11 0.29
CA LEU A 101 -6.23 -4.64 -1.05
C LEU A 101 -7.72 -4.60 -1.42
N TYR A 102 -8.60 -4.97 -0.49
CA TYR A 102 -10.03 -4.85 -0.69
C TYR A 102 -10.46 -3.39 -0.93
N SER A 103 -9.88 -2.46 -0.19
CA SER A 103 -10.21 -1.03 -0.29
C SER A 103 -9.88 -0.40 -1.64
N LEU A 104 -8.95 -0.97 -2.42
CA LEU A 104 -8.63 -0.49 -3.78
C LEU A 104 -9.80 -0.63 -4.75
N GLY A 105 -10.73 -1.55 -4.48
CA GLY A 105 -11.94 -1.77 -5.28
C GLY A 105 -13.15 -0.92 -4.87
N LEU A 106 -13.05 -0.11 -3.81
CA LEU A 106 -14.15 0.73 -3.32
C LEU A 106 -14.17 2.09 -4.03
N PRO A 107 -15.34 2.70 -4.26
CA PRO A 107 -15.45 3.97 -4.99
C PRO A 107 -14.93 5.20 -4.23
N GLY A 108 -14.58 5.09 -2.96
CA GLY A 108 -13.96 6.18 -2.19
C GLY A 108 -14.84 7.41 -1.94
N SER A 109 -16.15 7.25 -1.80
CA SER A 109 -17.08 8.35 -1.56
C SER A 109 -16.78 9.09 -0.25
N SER A 110 -16.78 10.43 -0.29
CA SER A 110 -16.36 11.31 0.81
C SER A 110 -17.50 12.21 1.37
N ALA A 111 -18.74 12.06 0.88
CA ALA A 111 -19.84 12.88 1.39
C ALA A 111 -19.93 12.83 2.94
N PRO A 112 -20.18 13.96 3.61
CA PRO A 112 -20.63 15.27 3.08
C PRO A 112 -19.52 16.17 2.51
N LEU A 113 -18.24 15.79 2.62
CA LEU A 113 -17.13 16.59 2.08
C LEU A 113 -16.98 16.40 0.56
N PRO A 114 -16.53 17.44 -0.17
CA PRO A 114 -16.19 17.29 -1.58
C PRO A 114 -15.05 16.25 -1.72
N TRP A 115 -15.10 15.48 -2.81
CA TRP A 115 -14.03 14.54 -3.09
C TRP A 115 -12.78 15.28 -3.60
N VAL A 116 -11.65 15.05 -2.96
CA VAL A 116 -10.35 15.59 -3.35
C VAL A 116 -9.35 14.44 -3.40
N PRO A 117 -8.53 14.32 -4.47
CA PRO A 117 -7.52 13.27 -4.57
C PRO A 117 -6.61 13.28 -3.34
N VAL A 118 -6.26 12.10 -2.83
CA VAL A 118 -5.41 11.88 -1.66
C VAL A 118 -6.05 12.32 -0.34
N LEU A 119 -6.88 13.36 -0.32
CA LEU A 119 -7.45 13.95 0.90
C LEU A 119 -8.83 13.40 1.27
N ASN A 120 -9.32 12.39 0.58
CA ASN A 120 -10.56 11.71 0.97
C ASN A 120 -10.30 10.62 2.05
N PRO A 121 -11.30 10.26 2.85
CA PRO A 121 -11.14 9.34 3.99
C PRO A 121 -10.55 7.99 3.61
N LEU A 122 -10.96 7.43 2.46
CA LEU A 122 -10.47 6.14 2.01
C LEU A 122 -8.98 6.18 1.67
N GLU A 123 -8.55 7.15 0.85
CA GLU A 123 -7.17 7.27 0.39
C GLU A 123 -6.22 7.68 1.53
N LEU A 124 -6.69 8.53 2.48
CA LEU A 124 -5.95 8.84 3.70
C LEU A 124 -5.69 7.58 4.55
N THR A 125 -6.69 6.70 4.66
CA THR A 125 -6.56 5.43 5.37
C THR A 125 -5.55 4.52 4.67
N GLN A 126 -5.61 4.43 3.34
CA GLN A 126 -4.68 3.67 2.53
C GLN A 126 -3.25 4.21 2.65
N LEU A 127 -3.08 5.54 2.60
CA LEU A 127 -1.79 6.20 2.76
C LEU A 127 -1.21 6.00 4.16
N ALA A 128 -2.04 6.12 5.21
CA ALA A 128 -1.61 5.85 6.58
C ALA A 128 -1.07 4.44 6.73
N LEU A 129 -1.71 3.45 6.12
CA LEU A 129 -1.23 2.07 6.12
C LEU A 129 0.11 1.91 5.39
N LEU A 130 0.28 2.57 4.23
CA LEU A 130 1.56 2.56 3.50
C LEU A 130 2.69 3.16 4.34
N VAL A 131 2.43 4.26 5.05
CA VAL A 131 3.40 4.90 5.95
C VAL A 131 3.77 3.97 7.13
N LEU A 132 2.78 3.33 7.76
CA LEU A 132 3.01 2.35 8.80
C LEU A 132 3.79 1.13 8.27
N GLY A 133 3.43 0.62 7.10
CA GLY A 133 4.13 -0.46 6.41
C GLY A 133 5.59 -0.11 6.12
N MET A 134 5.84 1.10 5.60
CA MET A 134 7.20 1.61 5.37
C MET A 134 8.00 1.65 6.69
N ARG A 135 7.37 2.05 7.79
CA ARG A 135 8.01 2.06 9.10
C ARG A 135 8.31 0.65 9.59
N TRP A 136 7.34 -0.27 9.47
CA TRP A 136 7.49 -1.67 9.89
C TRP A 136 8.60 -2.40 9.14
N THR A 137 8.70 -2.20 7.82
CA THR A 137 9.76 -2.84 6.99
C THR A 137 11.17 -2.43 7.37
N ARG A 138 11.33 -1.38 8.18
CA ARG A 138 12.62 -0.92 8.73
C ARG A 138 12.91 -1.45 10.13
N THR A 139 11.98 -2.20 10.73
CA THR A 139 12.14 -2.76 12.08
C THR A 139 12.77 -4.17 12.01
N ALA A 140 13.34 -4.61 13.13
CA ALA A 140 13.85 -5.97 13.31
C ALA A 140 12.73 -7.03 13.36
N GLU A 141 11.50 -6.59 13.63
CA GLU A 141 10.32 -7.44 13.80
C GLU A 141 9.75 -7.95 12.46
N LEU A 142 10.25 -7.43 11.33
CA LEU A 142 9.83 -7.91 10.01
C LEU A 142 10.22 -9.38 9.83
N PRO A 143 9.27 -10.27 9.44
CA PRO A 143 9.56 -11.66 9.16
C PRO A 143 10.69 -11.83 8.15
N ALA A 144 11.60 -12.80 8.39
CA ALA A 144 12.76 -13.03 7.53
C ALA A 144 12.38 -13.25 6.06
N LEU A 145 11.24 -13.92 5.81
CA LEU A 145 10.69 -14.15 4.47
C LEU A 145 10.39 -12.87 3.69
N LEU A 146 9.97 -11.80 4.36
CA LEU A 146 9.59 -10.53 3.71
C LEU A 146 10.76 -9.58 3.54
N ARG A 147 11.87 -9.76 4.27
CA ARG A 147 13.03 -8.86 4.25
C ARG A 147 13.61 -8.64 2.84
N PRO A 148 13.85 -9.67 2.01
CA PRO A 148 14.38 -9.46 0.67
C PRO A 148 13.41 -8.70 -0.25
N TRP A 149 12.10 -8.81 -0.02
CA TRP A 149 11.04 -8.26 -0.86
C TRP A 149 10.51 -6.89 -0.40
N ARG A 150 11.02 -6.36 0.71
CA ARG A 150 10.49 -5.13 1.34
C ARG A 150 10.34 -3.94 0.38
N THR A 151 11.34 -3.72 -0.47
CA THR A 151 11.32 -2.59 -1.43
C THR A 151 10.32 -2.84 -2.54
N GLN A 152 10.25 -4.06 -3.07
CA GLN A 152 9.32 -4.45 -4.13
C GLN A 152 7.88 -4.39 -3.62
N LEU A 153 7.62 -4.88 -2.40
CA LEU A 153 6.28 -4.82 -1.79
C LEU A 153 5.82 -3.38 -1.60
N LEU A 154 6.68 -2.50 -1.08
CA LEU A 154 6.34 -1.09 -0.90
C LEU A 154 6.16 -0.36 -2.24
N ALA A 155 7.02 -0.63 -3.23
CA ALA A 155 6.90 -0.05 -4.55
C ALA A 155 5.62 -0.52 -5.26
N GLY A 156 5.32 -1.82 -5.19
CA GLY A 156 4.09 -2.39 -5.74
C GLY A 156 2.83 -1.82 -5.05
N ALA A 157 2.84 -1.72 -3.72
CA ALA A 157 1.73 -1.11 -3.00
C ALA A 157 1.57 0.38 -3.36
N GLY A 158 2.65 1.15 -3.45
CA GLY A 158 2.60 2.54 -3.90
C GLY A 158 2.06 2.68 -5.33
N PHE A 159 2.45 1.80 -6.24
CA PHE A 159 1.95 1.76 -7.61
C PHE A 159 0.44 1.45 -7.65
N LEU A 160 -0.02 0.46 -6.90
CA LEU A 160 -1.44 0.12 -6.81
C LEU A 160 -2.26 1.26 -6.21
N TRP A 161 -1.72 1.93 -5.19
CA TRP A 161 -2.38 3.09 -4.58
C TRP A 161 -2.53 4.25 -5.57
N ILE A 162 -1.47 4.62 -6.30
CA ILE A 162 -1.52 5.69 -7.32
C ILE A 162 -2.51 5.30 -8.44
N THR A 163 -2.53 4.04 -8.84
CA THR A 163 -3.49 3.52 -9.83
C THR A 163 -4.92 3.68 -9.32
N SER A 164 -5.21 3.33 -8.07
CA SER A 164 -6.53 3.48 -7.45
C SER A 164 -6.93 4.97 -7.35
N VAL A 165 -6.03 5.85 -6.91
CA VAL A 165 -6.27 7.31 -6.86
C VAL A 165 -6.61 7.86 -8.25
N THR A 166 -5.91 7.39 -9.30
CA THR A 166 -6.19 7.78 -10.68
C THR A 166 -7.60 7.35 -11.11
N LEU A 167 -8.01 6.13 -10.79
CA LEU A 167 -9.36 5.63 -11.10
C LEU A 167 -10.44 6.42 -10.35
N HIS A 168 -10.21 6.75 -9.08
CA HIS A 168 -11.10 7.61 -8.31
C HIS A 168 -11.20 9.01 -8.92
N ALA A 169 -10.08 9.60 -9.35
CA ALA A 169 -10.09 10.91 -10.02
C ALA A 169 -10.94 10.88 -11.29
N VAL A 170 -10.83 9.85 -12.11
CA VAL A 170 -11.67 9.67 -13.28
C VAL A 170 -13.15 9.49 -12.90
N HIS A 171 -13.44 8.70 -11.89
CA HIS A 171 -14.80 8.50 -11.41
C HIS A 171 -15.46 9.81 -10.99
N TYR A 172 -14.77 10.64 -10.16
CA TYR A 172 -15.35 11.86 -9.59
C TYR A 172 -15.27 13.07 -10.51
N TRP A 173 -14.20 13.23 -11.29
CA TRP A 173 -14.01 14.40 -12.14
C TRP A 173 -14.54 14.24 -13.56
N ALA A 174 -14.46 13.03 -14.11
CA ALA A 174 -15.01 12.74 -15.44
C ALA A 174 -16.42 12.11 -15.38
N ALA A 175 -17.02 11.98 -14.17
CA ALA A 175 -18.35 11.41 -13.92
C ALA A 175 -18.54 10.00 -14.53
N VAL A 176 -17.47 9.20 -14.58
CA VAL A 176 -17.51 7.82 -15.07
C VAL A 176 -18.05 6.91 -13.96
N PRO A 177 -19.11 6.11 -14.18
CA PRO A 177 -19.64 5.19 -13.17
C PRO A 177 -18.55 4.22 -12.67
N TRP A 178 -18.48 4.01 -11.35
CA TRP A 178 -17.49 3.10 -10.75
C TRP A 178 -17.61 1.66 -11.29
N PRO A 179 -18.80 1.07 -11.38
CA PRO A 179 -18.96 -0.18 -12.09
C PRO A 179 -18.59 0.00 -13.56
N GLY A 180 -17.52 -0.65 -14.00
CA GLY A 180 -17.03 -0.54 -15.38
C GLY A 180 -16.02 0.57 -15.64
N VAL A 181 -15.53 1.30 -14.63
CA VAL A 181 -14.49 2.35 -14.78
C VAL A 181 -13.27 1.82 -15.53
N LEU A 182 -12.86 0.59 -15.28
CA LEU A 182 -11.72 -0.05 -15.95
C LEU A 182 -11.94 -0.29 -17.45
N GLY A 183 -13.18 -0.40 -17.91
CA GLY A 183 -13.52 -0.52 -19.34
C GLY A 183 -13.66 0.82 -20.06
N ASN A 184 -13.60 1.94 -19.32
CA ASN A 184 -13.82 3.26 -19.90
C ASN A 184 -12.56 3.82 -20.57
N GLY A 185 -12.69 4.38 -21.76
CA GLY A 185 -11.55 4.94 -22.52
C GLY A 185 -10.80 6.06 -21.81
N VAL A 186 -11.51 6.94 -21.07
CA VAL A 186 -10.89 8.01 -20.29
C VAL A 186 -10.03 7.45 -19.17
N ALA A 187 -10.54 6.43 -18.45
CA ALA A 187 -9.77 5.76 -17.40
C ALA A 187 -8.53 5.06 -17.96
N GLN A 188 -8.67 4.36 -19.08
CA GLN A 188 -7.56 3.67 -19.73
C GLN A 188 -6.47 4.67 -20.19
N THR A 189 -6.85 5.78 -20.78
CA THR A 189 -5.91 6.83 -21.19
C THR A 189 -5.22 7.47 -19.98
N SER A 190 -5.97 7.79 -18.92
CA SER A 190 -5.42 8.36 -17.69
C SER A 190 -4.40 7.43 -17.05
N LEU A 191 -4.70 6.13 -16.96
CA LEU A 191 -3.77 5.12 -16.46
C LEU A 191 -2.50 5.04 -17.32
N THR A 192 -2.63 5.06 -18.66
CA THR A 192 -1.49 5.04 -19.57
C THR A 192 -0.57 6.23 -19.33
N VAL A 193 -1.13 7.44 -19.16
CA VAL A 193 -0.35 8.66 -18.88
C VAL A 193 0.35 8.55 -17.52
N VAL A 194 -0.38 8.21 -16.45
CA VAL A 194 0.19 8.12 -15.10
C VAL A 194 1.27 7.03 -15.02
N TRP A 195 1.04 5.87 -15.60
CA TRP A 195 2.03 4.79 -15.62
C TRP A 195 3.26 5.14 -16.44
N SER A 196 3.10 5.88 -17.56
CA SER A 196 4.23 6.39 -18.35
C SER A 196 5.08 7.36 -17.53
N VAL A 197 4.44 8.30 -16.82
CA VAL A 197 5.15 9.25 -15.95
C VAL A 197 5.91 8.50 -14.84
N LEU A 198 5.27 7.55 -14.18
CA LEU A 198 5.92 6.73 -13.15
C LEU A 198 7.08 5.90 -13.71
N GLY A 199 6.92 5.33 -14.92
CA GLY A 199 7.95 4.58 -15.61
C GLY A 199 9.17 5.43 -15.93
N VAL A 200 8.95 6.61 -16.51
CA VAL A 200 10.02 7.57 -16.82
C VAL A 200 10.72 8.04 -15.54
N LEU A 201 9.96 8.40 -14.49
CA LEU A 201 10.53 8.81 -13.21
C LEU A 201 11.37 7.69 -12.58
N GLY A 202 10.86 6.45 -12.57
CA GLY A 202 11.59 5.30 -12.06
C GLY A 202 12.88 5.06 -12.84
N TRP A 203 12.81 5.11 -14.16
CA TRP A 203 13.96 4.90 -15.04
C TRP A 203 15.03 5.99 -14.84
N VAL A 204 14.66 7.27 -14.92
CA VAL A 204 15.58 8.40 -14.79
C VAL A 204 16.17 8.50 -13.38
N LEU A 205 15.35 8.38 -12.34
CA LEU A 205 15.82 8.41 -10.95
C LEU A 205 16.71 7.20 -10.62
N GLY A 206 16.37 6.03 -11.17
CA GLY A 206 17.19 4.82 -11.02
C GLY A 206 18.57 4.98 -11.63
N SER A 207 18.64 5.54 -12.84
CA SER A 207 19.90 5.86 -13.51
C SER A 207 20.71 6.89 -12.72
N ARG A 208 20.10 8.03 -12.35
CA ARG A 208 20.81 9.12 -11.63
C ARG A 208 21.30 8.71 -10.24
N ARG A 209 20.58 7.81 -9.56
CA ARG A 209 20.96 7.32 -8.22
C ARG A 209 21.82 6.06 -8.24
N GLY A 210 22.16 5.53 -9.42
CA GLY A 210 22.87 4.26 -9.55
C GLY A 210 22.07 3.04 -9.03
N GLN A 211 20.74 3.17 -8.84
CA GLN A 211 19.87 2.14 -8.30
C GLN A 211 19.31 1.28 -9.42
N ARG A 212 20.02 0.20 -9.77
CA ARG A 212 19.66 -0.70 -10.85
C ARG A 212 18.25 -1.29 -10.74
N GLY A 213 17.81 -1.61 -9.50
CA GLY A 213 16.46 -2.14 -9.27
C GLY A 213 15.36 -1.14 -9.62
N LEU A 214 15.53 0.14 -9.27
CA LEU A 214 14.59 1.20 -9.60
C LEU A 214 14.61 1.52 -11.11
N TRP A 215 15.79 1.53 -11.73
CA TRP A 215 15.94 1.67 -13.16
C TRP A 215 15.20 0.57 -13.92
N LEU A 216 15.41 -0.70 -13.51
CA LEU A 216 14.76 -1.85 -14.13
C LEU A 216 13.24 -1.82 -13.94
N ALA A 217 12.76 -1.45 -12.75
CA ALA A 217 11.32 -1.31 -12.49
C ALA A 217 10.68 -0.26 -13.42
N GLY A 218 11.35 0.89 -13.62
CA GLY A 218 10.90 1.91 -14.56
C GLY A 218 10.87 1.38 -16.00
N ALA A 219 11.92 0.71 -16.46
CA ALA A 219 11.99 0.13 -17.80
C ALA A 219 10.91 -0.94 -18.04
N VAL A 220 10.69 -1.82 -17.05
CA VAL A 220 9.62 -2.84 -17.12
C VAL A 220 8.24 -2.17 -17.18
N LEU A 221 8.00 -1.14 -16.37
CA LEU A 221 6.73 -0.42 -16.39
C LEU A 221 6.49 0.24 -17.76
N MET A 222 7.54 0.82 -18.37
CA MET A 222 7.45 1.37 -19.72
C MET A 222 7.13 0.28 -20.76
N ALA A 223 7.73 -0.91 -20.64
CA ALA A 223 7.40 -2.04 -21.51
C ALA A 223 5.95 -2.51 -21.33
N VAL A 224 5.43 -2.52 -20.09
CA VAL A 224 4.03 -2.84 -19.78
C VAL A 224 3.09 -1.81 -20.41
N VAL A 225 3.40 -0.53 -20.32
CA VAL A 225 2.62 0.54 -20.96
C VAL A 225 2.61 0.37 -22.49
N LEU A 226 3.75 0.05 -23.08
CA LEU A 226 3.82 -0.24 -24.52
C LEU A 226 2.92 -1.44 -24.89
N GLY A 227 3.01 -2.53 -24.14
CA GLY A 227 2.14 -3.69 -24.34
C GLY A 227 0.65 -3.33 -24.21
N LYS A 228 0.30 -2.50 -23.22
CA LYS A 228 -1.07 -2.00 -23.02
C LYS A 228 -1.54 -1.15 -24.23
N LEU A 229 -0.71 -0.24 -24.72
CA LEU A 229 -1.02 0.56 -25.92
C LEU A 229 -1.29 -0.33 -27.14
N LEU A 230 -0.49 -1.39 -27.32
CA LEU A 230 -0.63 -2.31 -28.44
C LEU A 230 -1.90 -3.18 -28.34
N LEU A 231 -2.23 -3.66 -27.15
CA LEU A 231 -3.25 -4.69 -26.95
C LEU A 231 -4.62 -4.11 -26.57
N VAL A 232 -4.65 -3.05 -25.78
CA VAL A 232 -5.87 -2.50 -25.18
C VAL A 232 -6.29 -1.18 -25.83
N ASP A 233 -5.37 -0.24 -25.95
CA ASP A 233 -5.71 1.11 -26.39
C ASP A 233 -5.90 1.21 -27.92
N ARG A 234 -5.37 0.25 -28.68
CA ARG A 234 -5.56 0.17 -30.15
C ARG A 234 -7.04 0.09 -30.55
N GLY A 235 -7.88 -0.56 -29.78
CA GLY A 235 -9.31 -0.65 -30.05
C GLY A 235 -10.09 0.65 -29.82
N ASN A 236 -9.56 1.56 -29.00
CA ASN A 236 -10.18 2.82 -28.62
C ASN A 236 -9.66 4.05 -29.38
N LEU A 237 -8.50 3.92 -30.02
CA LEU A 237 -7.86 4.98 -30.81
C LEU A 237 -8.08 4.71 -32.29
N GLY A 238 -8.67 5.66 -33.02
CA GLY A 238 -8.73 5.58 -34.49
C GLY A 238 -7.32 5.40 -35.09
N ASN A 239 -7.23 4.80 -36.29
CA ASN A 239 -5.95 4.39 -36.90
C ASN A 239 -4.85 5.47 -36.87
N VAL A 240 -5.17 6.73 -37.13
CA VAL A 240 -4.19 7.83 -37.20
C VAL A 240 -3.72 8.21 -35.77
N ALA A 241 -4.62 8.34 -34.81
CA ALA A 241 -4.29 8.67 -33.42
C ALA A 241 -3.47 7.54 -32.76
N GLY A 242 -3.78 6.28 -33.07
CA GLY A 242 -3.00 5.12 -32.65
C GLY A 242 -1.55 5.18 -33.16
N ILE A 243 -1.35 5.42 -34.47
CA ILE A 243 -0.01 5.53 -35.07
C ILE A 243 0.77 6.67 -34.43
N ALA A 244 0.15 7.85 -34.24
CA ALA A 244 0.80 9.00 -33.61
C ALA A 244 1.24 8.71 -32.19
N SER A 245 0.40 8.02 -31.40
CA SER A 245 0.72 7.60 -30.03
C SER A 245 1.89 6.63 -29.97
N PHE A 246 2.00 5.69 -30.91
CA PHE A 246 3.15 4.78 -31.01
C PHE A 246 4.44 5.49 -31.35
N ILE A 247 4.41 6.43 -32.31
CA ILE A 247 5.57 7.23 -32.66
C ILE A 247 6.04 8.08 -31.48
N ALA A 248 5.10 8.78 -30.83
CA ALA A 248 5.39 9.58 -29.63
C ALA A 248 5.99 8.74 -28.49
N TYR A 249 5.43 7.56 -28.25
CA TYR A 249 5.92 6.65 -27.22
C TYR A 249 7.29 6.05 -27.55
N GLY A 250 7.53 5.67 -28.81
CA GLY A 250 8.82 5.19 -29.29
C GLY A 250 9.91 6.26 -29.16
N LEU A 251 9.60 7.50 -29.54
CA LEU A 251 10.47 8.66 -29.32
C LEU A 251 10.77 8.88 -27.84
N LEU A 252 9.75 8.83 -26.97
CA LEU A 252 9.93 8.95 -25.53
C LEU A 252 10.88 7.88 -24.98
N CYS A 253 10.68 6.62 -25.35
CA CYS A 253 11.56 5.52 -24.96
C CYS A 253 13.01 5.73 -25.43
N THR A 254 13.19 6.19 -26.67
CA THR A 254 14.52 6.49 -27.23
C THR A 254 15.22 7.61 -26.47
N VAL A 255 14.52 8.72 -26.22
CA VAL A 255 15.06 9.87 -25.46
C VAL A 255 15.40 9.45 -24.02
N VAL A 256 14.51 8.73 -23.35
CA VAL A 256 14.74 8.29 -21.97
C VAL A 256 15.89 7.27 -21.92
N GLY A 257 15.97 6.34 -22.87
CA GLY A 257 17.07 5.37 -22.96
C GLY A 257 18.42 6.03 -23.17
N TYR A 258 18.47 7.10 -23.97
CA TYR A 258 19.69 7.88 -24.19
C TYR A 258 20.09 8.70 -22.95
N LEU A 259 19.14 9.36 -22.30
CA LEU A 259 19.39 10.23 -21.14
C LEU A 259 19.61 9.47 -19.82
N ALA A 260 19.14 8.23 -19.74
CA ALA A 260 19.17 7.42 -18.52
C ALA A 260 19.76 6.02 -18.79
N PRO A 261 21.08 5.91 -19.12
CA PRO A 261 21.72 4.63 -19.36
C PRO A 261 21.66 3.71 -18.12
N ALA A 262 21.76 2.41 -18.37
CA ALA A 262 21.73 1.42 -17.30
C ALA A 262 22.88 1.62 -16.31
N PRO A 263 22.61 1.67 -15.00
CA PRO A 263 23.65 1.73 -13.99
C PRO A 263 24.56 0.47 -14.07
N PRO A 264 25.88 0.60 -13.78
CA PRO A 264 26.79 -0.53 -13.80
C PRO A 264 26.33 -1.63 -12.83
N ARG A 265 26.64 -2.89 -13.18
CA ARG A 265 26.47 -4.01 -12.24
C ARG A 265 27.41 -3.79 -11.05
N ALA A 266 26.94 -4.05 -9.83
CA ALA A 266 27.86 -4.23 -8.71
C ALA A 266 28.88 -5.29 -9.13
N ALA A 267 30.18 -5.01 -8.98
CA ALA A 267 31.22 -5.97 -9.24
C ALA A 267 30.92 -7.23 -8.38
N GLU A 268 30.88 -8.40 -9.01
CA GLU A 268 30.90 -9.66 -8.26
C GLU A 268 32.15 -9.64 -7.39
N PRO A 269 32.06 -10.03 -6.08
CA PRO A 269 33.25 -10.20 -5.27
C PRO A 269 34.21 -11.10 -6.07
N ALA A 270 35.43 -10.63 -6.31
CA ALA A 270 36.45 -11.46 -6.94
C ALA A 270 36.51 -12.75 -6.13
N GLU A 271 36.20 -13.87 -6.80
CA GLU A 271 36.41 -15.22 -6.25
C GLU A 271 37.88 -15.26 -5.86
N GLU A 272 38.14 -15.24 -4.54
CA GLU A 272 39.52 -15.39 -4.00
C GLU A 272 40.07 -16.66 -4.60
N ALA A 273 40.96 -16.50 -5.54
CA ALA A 273 41.76 -17.60 -6.06
C ALA A 273 42.52 -18.17 -4.86
N THR A 274 42.01 -19.27 -4.32
CA THR A 274 42.73 -20.12 -3.36
C THR A 274 44.01 -20.63 -4.02
N PRO A 275 45.15 -20.41 -3.39
CA PRO A 275 46.44 -20.88 -3.90
C PRO A 275 46.54 -22.40 -3.91
#